data_d107639577018d1ae58b80e871eb088e
#
_entry.id   d107639577018d1ae58b80e871eb088e
#
_cell.length_a   1.000
_cell.length_b   1.000
_cell.length_c   1.000
_cell.angle_alpha   90.00
_cell.angle_beta   90.00
_cell.angle_gamma   90.00
#
_symmetry.space_group_name_H-M   'P 1'
#
loop_
_entity.id
_entity.type
_entity.pdbx_description
1 polymer ?
#
loop_
_entity_poly.entity_id
_entity_poly.type
_entity_poly.pdbx_seq_one_letter_code
_entity_poly.pdbx_strand_id
1 'polypeptide(L)'
;MKKGFSAVLLTFLAHVCLRAENAPYFLSCDAKAGDGISILLNRYDLDAYDCNIDKFLDLNNLKKTDPLLEGKKYQLPVLIYHYNGKSIRSTLSIKDMETAKRIANYNDLILTRNLRKSDYESSGILWVPFHELNCPSPASKPINIEPKIEKVSATIHNNMTAIFGPEYEHLDKLSDDLKGKVFYISSGHGGPDPGAITKIGGHMICEDEYAYDVALRLARNLMENGAIVHIVIQDETDGIRNDDILTCDNDEKTMGTLEMPLNQLARLKQRTDAINNLYNQYRKSGIKDQTLICIHVDSRSEKERQDVFFYHFENSTSGKKLATTMQQVFAEKYARYRPGAHFEGSVSCRNLYECRIPQPTTLYIELANIRNENDRKRILPSTNRQALANWLCEGLMK
;
A
#
# COMPACT_ATOMS: atom_id res chain seq x y z
N MET A 1 -38.90 38.74 -81.28
CA MET A 1 -38.38 37.46 -80.88
C MET A 1 -37.11 37.74 -80.03
N LYS A 2 -37.22 37.73 -78.71
CA LYS A 2 -36.08 37.85 -77.79
C LYS A 2 -36.13 36.66 -76.82
N LYS A 3 -35.11 35.77 -76.90
CA LYS A 3 -34.98 34.61 -76.07
C LYS A 3 -34.30 35.07 -74.78
N GLY A 4 -34.99 34.93 -73.65
CA GLY A 4 -34.41 35.11 -72.34
C GLY A 4 -33.67 33.85 -71.88
N PHE A 5 -32.40 33.99 -71.49
CA PHE A 5 -31.62 32.95 -70.84
C PHE A 5 -31.80 33.05 -69.32
N SER A 6 -32.40 32.02 -68.76
CA SER A 6 -32.53 31.91 -67.28
C SER A 6 -31.30 31.17 -66.76
N ALA A 7 -30.47 31.84 -66.02
CA ALA A 7 -29.32 31.22 -65.32
C ALA A 7 -29.80 30.61 -64.00
N VAL A 8 -29.69 29.28 -63.85
CA VAL A 8 -29.95 28.57 -62.66
C VAL A 8 -28.66 28.59 -61.82
N LEU A 9 -28.69 29.30 -60.69
CA LEU A 9 -27.59 29.34 -59.69
C LEU A 9 -27.68 28.11 -58.78
N LEU A 10 -26.81 27.10 -59.02
CA LEU A 10 -26.65 25.95 -58.13
C LEU A 10 -25.83 26.37 -56.96
N THR A 11 -26.44 26.57 -55.81
CA THR A 11 -25.74 26.72 -54.52
C THR A 11 -25.33 25.36 -53.98
N PHE A 12 -24.01 25.07 -54.03
CA PHE A 12 -23.43 23.92 -53.33
C PHE A 12 -23.44 24.22 -51.84
N LEU A 13 -24.36 23.62 -51.09
CA LEU A 13 -24.23 23.51 -49.60
C LEU A 13 -23.14 22.48 -49.29
N ALA A 14 -21.95 22.97 -49.00
CA ALA A 14 -20.92 22.13 -48.37
C ALA A 14 -21.39 21.76 -46.96
N HIS A 15 -21.86 20.53 -46.80
CA HIS A 15 -22.04 19.93 -45.48
C HIS A 15 -20.66 19.72 -44.86
N VAL A 16 -20.26 20.65 -43.99
CA VAL A 16 -19.16 20.42 -43.05
C VAL A 16 -19.69 19.42 -42.05
N CYS A 17 -19.38 18.14 -42.27
CA CYS A 17 -19.46 17.14 -41.21
C CYS A 17 -18.44 17.51 -40.15
N LEU A 18 -18.85 18.27 -39.15
CA LEU A 18 -18.14 18.32 -37.86
C LEU A 18 -18.11 16.88 -37.34
N ARG A 19 -16.95 16.23 -37.49
CA ARG A 19 -16.66 15.01 -36.72
C ARG A 19 -16.79 15.43 -35.26
N ALA A 20 -17.81 14.95 -34.56
CA ALA A 20 -17.88 14.98 -33.13
C ALA A 20 -16.64 14.25 -32.65
N GLU A 21 -15.62 14.98 -32.15
CA GLU A 21 -14.53 14.40 -31.43
C GLU A 21 -15.17 13.57 -30.33
N ASN A 22 -14.76 12.29 -30.24
CA ASN A 22 -15.35 11.27 -29.40
C ASN A 22 -15.37 11.73 -27.94
N ALA A 23 -16.51 12.19 -27.47
CA ALA A 23 -16.72 12.48 -26.07
C ALA A 23 -16.43 11.20 -25.25
N PRO A 24 -15.77 11.28 -24.10
CA PRO A 24 -15.50 10.13 -23.28
C PRO A 24 -16.80 9.45 -22.84
N TYR A 25 -16.83 8.13 -22.83
CA TYR A 25 -17.98 7.33 -22.41
C TYR A 25 -17.59 6.39 -21.27
N PHE A 26 -18.58 5.90 -20.51
CA PHE A 26 -18.33 5.01 -19.40
C PHE A 26 -18.14 3.56 -19.85
N LEU A 27 -17.17 2.88 -19.25
CA LEU A 27 -16.93 1.45 -19.43
C LEU A 27 -18.16 0.65 -18.97
N SER A 28 -18.52 -0.39 -19.73
CA SER A 28 -19.58 -1.32 -19.32
C SER A 28 -19.01 -2.73 -19.10
N CYS A 29 -19.55 -3.45 -18.11
CA CYS A 29 -19.22 -4.85 -17.88
C CYS A 29 -20.47 -5.64 -17.50
N ASP A 30 -20.41 -6.96 -17.67
CA ASP A 30 -21.47 -7.87 -17.25
C ASP A 30 -21.23 -8.32 -15.80
N ALA A 31 -22.27 -8.32 -14.96
CA ALA A 31 -22.21 -8.86 -13.63
C ALA A 31 -22.12 -10.39 -13.67
N LYS A 32 -21.30 -10.97 -12.81
CA LYS A 32 -21.12 -12.43 -12.66
C LYS A 32 -21.97 -12.96 -11.52
N ALA A 33 -22.19 -14.28 -11.49
CA ALA A 33 -22.82 -14.94 -10.36
C ALA A 33 -22.16 -14.55 -9.02
N GLY A 34 -22.96 -14.12 -8.05
CA GLY A 34 -22.47 -13.68 -6.74
C GLY A 34 -21.96 -12.23 -6.67
N ASP A 35 -22.01 -11.47 -7.76
CA ASP A 35 -21.63 -10.06 -7.72
C ASP A 35 -22.64 -9.24 -6.92
N GLY A 36 -22.14 -8.53 -5.91
CA GLY A 36 -22.77 -7.34 -5.35
C GLY A 36 -22.06 -6.07 -5.86
N ILE A 37 -22.60 -4.89 -5.55
CA ILE A 37 -22.03 -3.61 -5.98
C ILE A 37 -20.55 -3.50 -5.59
N SER A 38 -20.21 -3.78 -4.33
CA SER A 38 -18.83 -3.72 -3.84
C SER A 38 -17.92 -4.74 -4.53
N ILE A 39 -18.37 -5.97 -4.75
CA ILE A 39 -17.59 -7.02 -5.42
C ILE A 39 -17.30 -6.63 -6.86
N LEU A 40 -18.30 -6.12 -7.58
CA LEU A 40 -18.12 -5.66 -8.95
C LEU A 40 -17.15 -4.48 -9.05
N LEU A 41 -17.31 -3.47 -8.19
CA LEU A 41 -16.42 -2.31 -8.17
C LEU A 41 -14.99 -2.68 -7.75
N ASN A 42 -14.83 -3.56 -6.76
CA ASN A 42 -13.51 -4.07 -6.33
C ASN A 42 -12.79 -4.81 -7.45
N ARG A 43 -13.49 -5.60 -8.25
CA ARG A 43 -12.90 -6.27 -9.42
C ARG A 43 -12.17 -5.29 -10.34
N TYR A 44 -12.69 -4.07 -10.49
CA TYR A 44 -12.14 -3.00 -11.31
C TYR A 44 -11.36 -1.95 -10.52
N ASP A 45 -11.04 -2.20 -9.24
CA ASP A 45 -10.28 -1.28 -8.37
C ASP A 45 -10.95 0.09 -8.17
N LEU A 46 -12.26 0.08 -7.94
CA LEU A 46 -13.08 1.30 -7.92
C LEU A 46 -13.79 1.55 -6.58
N ASP A 47 -13.83 0.55 -5.69
CA ASP A 47 -14.61 0.55 -4.45
C ASP A 47 -13.98 1.37 -3.31
N ALA A 48 -12.70 1.74 -3.43
CA ALA A 48 -11.98 2.52 -2.42
C ALA A 48 -12.41 4.01 -2.32
N TYR A 49 -13.28 4.48 -3.22
CA TYR A 49 -13.70 5.88 -3.27
C TYR A 49 -15.22 5.98 -3.26
N ASP A 50 -15.80 6.63 -2.25
CA ASP A 50 -17.24 6.82 -2.15
C ASP A 50 -17.84 7.46 -3.41
N CYS A 51 -17.15 8.42 -3.99
CA CYS A 51 -17.58 9.08 -5.23
C CYS A 51 -17.66 8.14 -6.44
N ASN A 52 -16.88 7.04 -6.49
CA ASN A 52 -17.04 5.99 -7.48
C ASN A 52 -18.29 5.17 -7.21
N ILE A 53 -18.57 4.86 -5.94
CA ILE A 53 -19.77 4.13 -5.54
C ILE A 53 -21.01 4.95 -5.91
N ASP A 54 -21.03 6.23 -5.52
CA ASP A 54 -22.13 7.15 -5.83
C ASP A 54 -22.32 7.29 -7.37
N LYS A 55 -21.21 7.41 -8.12
CA LYS A 55 -21.26 7.49 -9.57
C LYS A 55 -21.76 6.20 -10.22
N PHE A 56 -21.39 5.04 -9.69
CA PHE A 56 -21.90 3.76 -10.17
C PHE A 56 -23.42 3.64 -9.96
N LEU A 57 -23.90 4.03 -8.78
CA LEU A 57 -25.33 4.03 -8.47
C LEU A 57 -26.11 4.95 -9.42
N ASP A 58 -25.60 6.16 -9.65
CA ASP A 58 -26.17 7.16 -10.55
C ASP A 58 -26.24 6.65 -12.01
N LEU A 59 -25.12 6.13 -12.53
CA LEU A 59 -25.03 5.60 -13.89
C LEU A 59 -26.01 4.45 -14.18
N ASN A 60 -26.31 3.65 -13.16
CA ASN A 60 -27.15 2.46 -13.31
C ASN A 60 -28.56 2.61 -12.71
N ASN A 61 -28.88 3.79 -12.18
CA ASN A 61 -30.14 4.09 -11.49
C ASN A 61 -30.45 3.06 -10.39
N LEU A 62 -29.46 2.84 -9.51
CA LEU A 62 -29.51 1.89 -8.41
C LEU A 62 -29.49 2.61 -7.06
N LYS A 63 -30.02 1.92 -6.03
CA LYS A 63 -29.80 2.25 -4.62
C LYS A 63 -28.68 1.37 -4.07
N LYS A 64 -28.04 1.80 -2.99
CA LYS A 64 -26.92 1.10 -2.34
C LYS A 64 -27.26 -0.33 -1.90
N THR A 65 -28.55 -0.60 -1.67
CA THR A 65 -29.07 -1.91 -1.24
C THR A 65 -29.57 -2.78 -2.38
N ASP A 66 -29.59 -2.30 -3.61
CA ASP A 66 -30.11 -3.05 -4.75
C ASP A 66 -29.15 -4.18 -5.14
N PRO A 67 -29.67 -5.40 -5.39
CA PRO A 67 -28.84 -6.49 -5.88
C PRO A 67 -28.46 -6.30 -7.33
N LEU A 68 -27.28 -6.78 -7.71
CA LEU A 68 -26.91 -6.91 -9.12
C LEU A 68 -27.46 -8.21 -9.70
N LEU A 69 -27.88 -8.16 -10.96
CA LEU A 69 -28.42 -9.33 -11.67
C LEU A 69 -27.31 -9.94 -12.54
N GLU A 70 -27.08 -11.23 -12.39
CA GLU A 70 -26.11 -11.98 -13.21
C GLU A 70 -26.41 -11.81 -14.70
N GLY A 71 -25.37 -11.60 -15.51
CA GLY A 71 -25.44 -11.39 -16.95
C GLY A 71 -25.98 -10.02 -17.37
N LYS A 72 -26.50 -9.21 -16.45
CA LYS A 72 -26.89 -7.83 -16.75
C LYS A 72 -25.67 -6.93 -16.89
N LYS A 73 -25.72 -6.04 -17.88
CA LYS A 73 -24.67 -5.05 -18.15
C LYS A 73 -24.83 -3.83 -17.26
N TYR A 74 -23.74 -3.43 -16.62
CA TYR A 74 -23.65 -2.24 -15.77
C TYR A 74 -22.55 -1.30 -16.25
N GLN A 75 -22.80 0.01 -16.18
CA GLN A 75 -21.78 1.02 -16.44
C GLN A 75 -20.90 1.21 -15.21
N LEU A 76 -19.59 1.16 -15.40
CA LEU A 76 -18.60 1.40 -14.35
C LEU A 76 -18.20 2.88 -14.33
N PRO A 77 -17.80 3.42 -13.17
CA PRO A 77 -17.24 4.77 -13.05
C PRO A 77 -15.79 4.80 -13.58
N VAL A 78 -15.63 4.43 -14.85
CA VAL A 78 -14.39 4.46 -15.63
C VAL A 78 -14.68 5.11 -16.96
N LEU A 79 -14.04 6.23 -17.22
CA LEU A 79 -14.15 6.97 -18.47
C LEU A 79 -13.17 6.41 -19.51
N ILE A 80 -13.63 6.24 -20.72
CA ILE A 80 -12.85 5.75 -21.86
C ILE A 80 -12.46 6.93 -22.73
N TYR A 81 -11.16 7.14 -22.91
CA TYR A 81 -10.58 8.18 -23.76
C TYR A 81 -9.80 7.56 -24.91
N HIS A 82 -9.75 8.25 -26.05
CA HIS A 82 -8.76 7.97 -27.09
C HIS A 82 -7.40 8.52 -26.67
N TYR A 83 -6.42 7.63 -26.52
CA TYR A 83 -5.04 8.01 -26.22
C TYR A 83 -4.41 8.69 -27.42
N ASN A 84 -3.82 9.86 -27.24
CA ASN A 84 -3.27 10.67 -28.34
C ASN A 84 -1.87 10.23 -28.84
N GLY A 85 -1.35 9.10 -28.33
CA GLY A 85 -0.05 8.55 -28.70
C GLY A 85 1.15 9.32 -28.13
N LYS A 86 0.95 10.36 -27.32
CA LYS A 86 2.03 11.18 -26.76
C LYS A 86 2.16 11.05 -25.25
N SER A 87 1.12 11.35 -24.49
CA SER A 87 1.10 11.22 -23.05
C SER A 87 -0.32 11.26 -22.49
N ILE A 88 -0.51 10.67 -21.30
CA ILE A 88 -1.77 10.76 -20.56
C ILE A 88 -2.12 12.21 -20.26
N ARG A 89 -1.14 13.03 -19.87
CA ARG A 89 -1.36 14.44 -19.56
C ARG A 89 -1.90 15.22 -20.77
N SER A 90 -1.33 15.04 -21.95
CA SER A 90 -1.79 15.70 -23.16
C SER A 90 -3.11 15.11 -23.68
N THR A 91 -3.39 13.83 -23.42
CA THR A 91 -4.66 13.20 -23.74
C THR A 91 -5.82 13.78 -22.92
N LEU A 92 -5.59 14.01 -21.64
CA LEU A 92 -6.59 14.45 -20.67
C LEU A 92 -6.56 15.96 -20.40
N SER A 93 -5.63 16.69 -21.02
CA SER A 93 -5.37 18.14 -20.77
C SER A 93 -5.13 18.45 -19.29
N ILE A 94 -4.48 17.53 -18.55
CA ILE A 94 -4.13 17.71 -17.14
C ILE A 94 -2.67 18.14 -16.98
N LYS A 95 -2.40 18.95 -15.93
CA LYS A 95 -1.02 19.41 -15.62
C LYS A 95 -0.33 18.50 -14.59
N ASP A 96 -1.09 17.86 -13.74
CA ASP A 96 -0.58 17.05 -12.64
C ASP A 96 0.04 15.75 -13.14
N MET A 97 1.33 15.55 -12.80
CA MET A 97 2.09 14.35 -13.15
C MET A 97 1.68 13.15 -12.30
N GLU A 98 1.33 13.37 -11.04
CA GLU A 98 0.97 12.29 -10.13
C GLU A 98 -0.39 11.67 -10.52
N THR A 99 -1.36 12.49 -10.90
CA THR A 99 -2.63 11.99 -11.47
C THR A 99 -2.38 11.17 -12.75
N ALA A 100 -1.49 11.63 -13.64
CA ALA A 100 -1.16 10.87 -14.84
C ALA A 100 -0.48 9.52 -14.52
N LYS A 101 0.38 9.45 -13.52
CA LYS A 101 1.00 8.20 -13.07
C LYS A 101 -0.03 7.24 -12.45
N ARG A 102 -0.94 7.73 -11.61
CA ARG A 102 -2.00 6.89 -11.04
C ARG A 102 -2.88 6.29 -12.12
N ILE A 103 -3.24 7.07 -13.15
CA ILE A 103 -4.01 6.58 -14.31
C ILE A 103 -3.20 5.55 -15.11
N ALA A 104 -1.89 5.72 -15.31
CA ALA A 104 -1.04 4.72 -15.93
C ALA A 104 -1.05 3.41 -15.12
N ASN A 105 -0.75 3.50 -13.82
CA ASN A 105 -0.75 2.36 -12.91
C ASN A 105 -2.10 1.62 -12.88
N TYR A 106 -3.22 2.35 -12.95
CA TYR A 106 -4.55 1.75 -13.06
C TYR A 106 -4.68 0.90 -14.32
N ASN A 107 -4.25 1.42 -15.48
CA ASN A 107 -4.31 0.67 -16.74
C ASN A 107 -3.46 -0.59 -16.71
N ASP A 108 -2.27 -0.54 -16.09
CA ASP A 108 -1.38 -1.69 -15.92
C ASP A 108 -2.00 -2.72 -14.97
N LEU A 109 -2.61 -2.28 -13.87
CA LEU A 109 -3.32 -3.14 -12.93
C LEU A 109 -4.46 -3.90 -13.61
N ILE A 110 -5.30 -3.20 -14.38
CA ILE A 110 -6.45 -3.79 -15.06
C ILE A 110 -6.00 -4.76 -16.16
N LEU A 111 -4.88 -4.50 -16.83
CA LEU A 111 -4.24 -5.43 -17.76
C LEU A 111 -3.73 -6.69 -17.03
N THR A 112 -3.04 -6.53 -15.91
CA THR A 112 -2.54 -7.63 -15.07
C THR A 112 -3.67 -8.52 -14.54
N ARG A 113 -4.83 -7.93 -14.23
CA ARG A 113 -6.06 -8.66 -13.82
C ARG A 113 -6.80 -9.32 -14.99
N ASN A 114 -6.29 -9.24 -16.22
CA ASN A 114 -6.92 -9.73 -17.45
C ASN A 114 -8.32 -9.16 -17.72
N LEU A 115 -8.60 -7.94 -17.25
CA LEU A 115 -9.86 -7.23 -17.46
C LEU A 115 -9.83 -6.38 -18.73
N ARG A 116 -8.66 -6.19 -19.32
CA ARG A 116 -8.45 -5.66 -20.66
C ARG A 116 -7.43 -6.53 -21.41
N LYS A 117 -7.50 -6.51 -22.75
CA LYS A 117 -6.71 -7.43 -23.61
C LYS A 117 -5.35 -6.87 -24.01
N SER A 118 -5.17 -5.57 -23.99
CA SER A 118 -3.93 -4.89 -24.41
C SER A 118 -3.73 -3.61 -23.59
N ASP A 119 -2.50 -3.13 -23.49
CA ASP A 119 -2.17 -1.86 -22.85
C ASP A 119 -2.80 -0.67 -23.60
N TYR A 120 -2.77 0.52 -22.98
CA TYR A 120 -3.42 1.71 -23.56
C TYR A 120 -2.60 2.32 -24.69
N GLU A 121 -1.29 2.13 -24.75
CA GLU A 121 -0.41 2.64 -25.80
C GLU A 121 -0.66 1.88 -27.10
N SER A 122 -0.71 0.54 -27.03
CA SER A 122 -0.96 -0.33 -28.18
C SER A 122 -2.40 -0.25 -28.69
N SER A 123 -3.38 -0.15 -27.79
CA SER A 123 -4.80 -0.10 -28.17
C SER A 123 -5.29 1.28 -28.58
N GLY A 124 -4.57 2.34 -28.21
CA GLY A 124 -5.06 3.72 -28.35
C GLY A 124 -6.23 4.05 -27.43
N ILE A 125 -6.52 3.22 -26.41
CA ILE A 125 -7.68 3.35 -25.52
C ILE A 125 -7.21 3.47 -24.08
N LEU A 126 -7.41 4.64 -23.48
CA LEU A 126 -7.05 4.94 -22.10
C LEU A 126 -8.27 4.81 -21.18
N TRP A 127 -8.15 4.02 -20.13
CA TRP A 127 -9.16 3.88 -19.09
C TRP A 127 -8.84 4.81 -17.93
N VAL A 128 -9.78 5.65 -17.55
CA VAL A 128 -9.59 6.67 -16.52
C VAL A 128 -10.64 6.49 -15.43
N PRO A 129 -10.27 6.05 -14.22
CA PRO A 129 -11.19 5.99 -13.08
C PRO A 129 -11.82 7.35 -12.82
N PHE A 130 -13.11 7.39 -12.53
CA PHE A 130 -13.87 8.63 -12.34
C PHE A 130 -13.28 9.49 -11.22
N HIS A 131 -12.83 8.85 -10.11
CA HIS A 131 -12.26 9.55 -8.99
C HIS A 131 -10.98 10.33 -9.30
N GLU A 132 -10.21 9.93 -10.31
CA GLU A 132 -8.95 10.60 -10.64
C GLU A 132 -9.14 12.03 -11.19
N LEU A 133 -10.27 12.29 -11.82
CA LEU A 133 -10.55 13.60 -12.45
C LEU A 133 -11.74 14.34 -11.84
N ASN A 134 -12.67 13.65 -11.20
CA ASN A 134 -14.00 14.20 -10.90
C ASN A 134 -14.37 14.18 -9.41
N CYS A 135 -13.62 13.47 -8.58
CA CYS A 135 -13.87 13.51 -7.16
C CYS A 135 -13.09 14.66 -6.52
N PRO A 136 -13.65 15.37 -5.54
CA PRO A 136 -12.80 16.17 -4.68
C PRO A 136 -11.71 15.21 -4.19
N SER A 137 -10.46 15.55 -4.44
CA SER A 137 -9.35 14.88 -3.77
C SER A 137 -9.82 14.67 -2.34
N PRO A 138 -9.79 13.45 -1.76
CA PRO A 138 -10.09 13.32 -0.36
C PRO A 138 -9.27 14.44 0.24
N ALA A 139 -9.96 15.44 0.79
CA ALA A 139 -9.29 16.50 1.46
C ALA A 139 -8.48 15.77 2.52
N SER A 140 -7.24 15.45 2.20
CA SER A 140 -6.21 15.50 3.18
C SER A 140 -6.46 16.88 3.75
N LYS A 141 -7.17 16.96 4.89
CA LYS A 141 -7.00 18.13 5.74
C LYS A 141 -5.51 18.26 5.72
N PRO A 142 -4.93 19.35 5.16
CA PRO A 142 -3.51 19.50 5.23
C PRO A 142 -3.25 19.42 6.72
N ILE A 143 -2.60 18.35 7.15
CA ILE A 143 -1.86 18.39 8.39
C ILE A 143 -0.84 19.45 8.03
N ASN A 144 -1.11 20.67 8.48
CA ASN A 144 -0.30 21.84 8.19
C ASN A 144 0.95 21.70 9.05
N ILE A 145 1.82 20.80 8.61
CA ILE A 145 3.17 20.64 9.14
C ILE A 145 4.02 21.54 8.23
N GLU A 146 3.99 22.86 8.51
CA GLU A 146 5.11 23.70 8.06
C GLU A 146 6.39 23.12 8.66
N PRO A 147 7.40 22.81 7.86
CA PRO A 147 8.66 22.28 8.37
C PRO A 147 9.47 23.41 9.01
N LYS A 148 9.23 23.69 10.26
CA LYS A 148 10.21 24.24 11.19
C LYS A 148 11.06 23.06 11.69
N ILE A 149 12.02 22.66 10.87
CA ILE A 149 12.81 21.42 11.03
C ILE A 149 13.47 21.27 12.43
N GLU A 150 13.75 22.34 13.15
CA GLU A 150 14.40 22.26 14.48
C GLU A 150 13.42 22.15 15.66
N LYS A 151 12.19 22.68 15.55
CA LYS A 151 11.19 22.55 16.63
C LYS A 151 10.25 21.34 16.48
N VAL A 152 10.05 20.86 15.24
CA VAL A 152 9.22 19.69 14.93
C VAL A 152 9.87 18.39 15.42
N SER A 153 11.21 18.29 15.38
CA SER A 153 11.94 17.12 15.88
C SER A 153 11.67 16.83 17.36
N ALA A 154 11.63 17.84 18.21
CA ALA A 154 11.43 17.64 19.66
C ALA A 154 9.98 17.35 20.04
N THR A 155 9.00 17.93 19.32
CA THR A 155 7.56 17.74 19.64
C THR A 155 7.02 16.43 19.06
N ILE A 156 7.51 16.01 17.89
CA ILE A 156 7.19 14.67 17.32
C ILE A 156 7.85 13.59 18.17
N HIS A 157 9.06 13.79 18.67
CA HIS A 157 9.74 12.83 19.55
C HIS A 157 8.93 12.56 20.82
N ASN A 158 8.43 13.58 21.48
CA ASN A 158 7.72 13.44 22.77
C ASN A 158 6.34 12.75 22.67
N ASN A 159 5.64 12.87 21.52
CA ASN A 159 4.34 12.21 21.33
C ASN A 159 4.46 10.79 20.74
N MET A 160 5.57 10.47 20.06
CA MET A 160 5.75 9.15 19.46
C MET A 160 6.28 8.10 20.44
N THR A 161 6.90 8.50 21.55
CA THR A 161 7.47 7.54 22.51
C THR A 161 6.41 6.89 23.38
N ALA A 162 5.29 7.56 23.61
CA ALA A 162 4.16 7.00 24.39
C ALA A 162 3.60 5.69 23.76
N ILE A 163 3.73 5.52 22.45
CA ILE A 163 3.30 4.30 21.75
C ILE A 163 4.07 3.05 22.18
N PHE A 164 5.27 3.20 22.74
CA PHE A 164 6.05 2.08 23.24
C PHE A 164 5.55 1.55 24.58
N GLY A 165 4.59 2.25 25.21
CA GLY A 165 4.10 1.96 26.56
C GLY A 165 5.01 2.51 27.68
N PRO A 166 4.49 2.64 28.92
CA PRO A 166 5.15 3.36 30.01
C PRO A 166 6.55 2.83 30.37
N GLU A 167 6.78 1.54 30.20
CA GLU A 167 8.08 0.91 30.50
C GLU A 167 9.16 1.25 29.46
N TYR A 168 8.75 1.58 28.23
CA TYR A 168 9.64 1.75 27.08
C TYR A 168 9.58 3.14 26.44
N GLU A 169 8.82 4.08 27.01
CA GLU A 169 8.68 5.43 26.45
C GLU A 169 9.96 6.27 26.51
N HIS A 170 10.85 5.94 27.47
CA HIS A 170 12.14 6.62 27.55
C HIS A 170 13.11 6.07 26.48
N LEU A 171 13.65 6.95 25.66
CA LEU A 171 14.65 6.62 24.63
C LEU A 171 16.02 7.10 25.04
N ASP A 172 16.97 6.16 25.10
CA ASP A 172 18.38 6.48 25.26
C ASP A 172 19.02 6.67 23.89
N LYS A 173 19.66 7.82 23.68
CA LYS A 173 20.40 8.04 22.43
C LYS A 173 21.69 7.23 22.47
N LEU A 174 21.78 6.20 21.63
CA LEU A 174 22.95 5.30 21.54
C LEU A 174 23.98 5.79 20.51
N SER A 175 23.53 6.29 19.34
CA SER A 175 24.39 6.81 18.29
C SER A 175 23.68 7.83 17.39
N ASP A 176 24.42 8.37 16.41
CA ASP A 176 23.91 9.17 15.28
C ASP A 176 24.09 8.45 13.94
N ASP A 177 24.30 7.13 13.93
CA ASP A 177 24.63 6.38 12.70
C ASP A 177 23.51 6.38 11.67
N LEU A 178 22.27 6.58 12.12
CA LEU A 178 21.09 6.68 11.26
C LEU A 178 20.55 8.10 11.11
N LYS A 179 21.31 9.12 11.54
CA LYS A 179 20.90 10.51 11.42
C LYS A 179 20.67 10.91 9.97
N GLY A 180 19.51 11.52 9.71
CA GLY A 180 19.11 11.94 8.37
C GLY A 180 18.50 10.84 7.50
N LYS A 181 18.35 9.63 8.03
CA LYS A 181 17.59 8.54 7.40
C LYS A 181 16.17 8.49 7.94
N VAL A 182 15.21 8.16 7.07
CA VAL A 182 13.80 8.00 7.42
C VAL A 182 13.39 6.55 7.25
N PHE A 183 12.76 5.99 8.28
CA PHE A 183 12.20 4.65 8.24
C PHE A 183 10.69 4.69 8.44
N TYR A 184 9.96 3.97 7.60
CA TYR A 184 8.55 3.67 7.75
C TYR A 184 8.45 2.23 8.21
N ILE A 185 7.90 2.00 9.41
CA ILE A 185 7.75 0.67 9.99
C ILE A 185 6.27 0.32 9.95
N SER A 186 5.91 -0.68 9.15
CA SER A 186 4.56 -1.17 8.96
C SER A 186 4.47 -2.60 9.45
N SER A 187 3.79 -2.85 10.56
CA SER A 187 3.32 -4.19 10.89
C SER A 187 2.28 -4.63 9.87
N GLY A 188 2.27 -5.90 9.51
CA GLY A 188 1.24 -6.49 8.67
C GLY A 188 -0.11 -6.51 9.38
N HIS A 189 -1.19 -6.51 8.61
CA HIS A 189 -2.56 -6.64 9.12
C HIS A 189 -2.97 -5.52 10.09
N GLY A 190 -3.70 -5.85 11.17
CA GLY A 190 -4.21 -4.92 12.18
C GLY A 190 -5.65 -4.47 11.94
N GLY A 191 -6.31 -3.93 12.97
CA GLY A 191 -7.70 -3.52 12.97
C GLY A 191 -8.64 -4.70 12.66
N PRO A 192 -9.45 -4.63 11.60
CA PRO A 192 -10.39 -5.71 11.27
C PRO A 192 -9.73 -6.97 10.68
N ASP A 193 -8.41 -7.05 10.60
CA ASP A 193 -7.67 -8.11 9.93
C ASP A 193 -6.53 -8.64 10.82
N PRO A 194 -6.75 -9.68 11.60
CA PRO A 194 -5.74 -10.24 12.49
C PRO A 194 -4.62 -11.00 11.76
N GLY A 195 -4.68 -11.11 10.43
CA GLY A 195 -3.73 -11.89 9.64
C GLY A 195 -3.86 -13.39 9.85
N ALA A 196 -2.74 -14.09 9.90
CA ALA A 196 -2.70 -15.51 10.20
C ALA A 196 -3.05 -15.79 11.67
N ILE A 197 -3.88 -16.81 11.90
CA ILE A 197 -4.32 -17.20 13.25
C ILE A 197 -3.97 -18.65 13.53
N THR A 198 -3.53 -18.92 14.75
CA THR A 198 -3.40 -20.28 15.29
C THR A 198 -3.87 -20.33 16.75
N LYS A 199 -3.94 -21.53 17.35
CA LYS A 199 -4.31 -21.71 18.76
C LYS A 199 -3.23 -22.49 19.51
N ILE A 200 -2.90 -22.03 20.72
CA ILE A 200 -1.92 -22.67 21.61
C ILE A 200 -2.50 -22.66 23.03
N GLY A 201 -2.64 -23.82 23.65
CA GLY A 201 -3.09 -23.90 25.03
C GLY A 201 -4.46 -23.25 25.28
N GLY A 202 -5.32 -23.17 24.26
CA GLY A 202 -6.63 -22.49 24.32
C GLY A 202 -6.61 -21.01 23.99
N HIS A 203 -5.44 -20.38 23.88
CA HIS A 203 -5.28 -18.96 23.49
C HIS A 203 -5.22 -18.81 21.96
N MET A 204 -5.83 -17.76 21.43
CA MET A 204 -5.61 -17.33 20.05
C MET A 204 -4.25 -16.64 19.95
N ILE A 205 -3.57 -16.90 18.85
CA ILE A 205 -2.30 -16.26 18.47
C ILE A 205 -2.53 -15.62 17.12
N CYS A 206 -2.47 -14.30 17.04
CA CYS A 206 -2.76 -13.50 15.85
C CYS A 206 -1.47 -12.90 15.30
N GLU A 207 -1.30 -12.92 13.98
CA GLU A 207 -0.10 -12.46 13.29
C GLU A 207 0.22 -10.99 13.59
N ASP A 208 -0.81 -10.13 13.52
CA ASP A 208 -0.70 -8.68 13.68
C ASP A 208 -0.04 -8.29 15.00
N GLU A 209 -0.42 -8.94 16.11
CA GLU A 209 0.10 -8.68 17.46
C GLU A 209 1.62 -8.87 17.56
N TYR A 210 2.10 -10.00 17.04
CA TYR A 210 3.54 -10.32 17.08
C TYR A 210 4.33 -9.50 16.07
N ALA A 211 3.76 -9.21 14.91
CA ALA A 211 4.34 -8.30 13.93
C ALA A 211 4.46 -6.88 14.50
N TYR A 212 3.41 -6.42 15.20
CA TYR A 212 3.37 -5.11 15.83
C TYR A 212 4.40 -4.98 16.97
N ASP A 213 4.47 -5.93 17.88
CA ASP A 213 5.45 -5.90 18.99
C ASP A 213 6.91 -5.86 18.46
N VAL A 214 7.24 -6.63 17.41
CA VAL A 214 8.56 -6.55 16.77
C VAL A 214 8.76 -5.21 16.06
N ALA A 215 7.71 -4.66 15.42
CA ALA A 215 7.76 -3.36 14.77
C ALA A 215 8.05 -2.22 15.75
N LEU A 216 7.42 -2.22 16.93
CA LEU A 216 7.69 -1.25 17.99
C LEU A 216 9.13 -1.34 18.51
N ARG A 217 9.62 -2.55 18.78
CA ARG A 217 11.00 -2.78 19.25
C ARG A 217 12.02 -2.31 18.21
N LEU A 218 11.78 -2.58 16.92
CA LEU A 218 12.62 -2.09 15.83
C LEU A 218 12.59 -0.58 15.73
N ALA A 219 11.41 0.02 15.78
CA ALA A 219 11.22 1.47 15.72
C ALA A 219 12.01 2.16 16.84
N ARG A 220 11.91 1.64 18.07
CA ARG A 220 12.67 2.12 19.23
C ARG A 220 14.18 2.06 18.99
N ASN A 221 14.70 0.89 18.56
CA ASN A 221 16.12 0.73 18.26
C ASN A 221 16.62 1.71 17.20
N LEU A 222 15.85 1.95 16.14
CA LEU A 222 16.21 2.89 15.06
C LEU A 222 16.24 4.34 15.58
N MET A 223 15.27 4.73 16.40
CA MET A 223 15.23 6.07 17.03
C MET A 223 16.39 6.31 17.98
N GLU A 224 16.77 5.31 18.77
CA GLU A 224 17.94 5.36 19.66
C GLU A 224 19.26 5.55 18.88
N ASN A 225 19.30 5.14 17.61
CA ASN A 225 20.43 5.34 16.71
C ASN A 225 20.28 6.57 15.79
N GLY A 226 19.36 7.49 16.13
CA GLY A 226 19.24 8.79 15.50
C GLY A 226 18.37 8.86 14.22
N ALA A 227 17.65 7.78 13.87
CA ALA A 227 16.75 7.76 12.74
C ALA A 227 15.48 8.59 12.98
N ILE A 228 14.89 9.08 11.88
CA ILE A 228 13.49 9.52 11.85
C ILE A 228 12.63 8.30 11.56
N VAL A 229 11.70 7.97 12.44
CA VAL A 229 10.86 6.78 12.31
C VAL A 229 9.38 7.15 12.28
N HIS A 230 8.63 6.53 11.37
CA HIS A 230 7.18 6.58 11.30
C HIS A 230 6.62 5.17 11.47
N ILE A 231 5.87 4.96 12.55
CA ILE A 231 5.12 3.73 12.78
C ILE A 231 3.81 3.87 12.03
N VAL A 232 3.58 3.02 11.04
CA VAL A 232 2.45 3.14 10.10
C VAL A 232 1.15 2.60 10.70
N ILE A 233 1.23 1.47 11.37
CA ILE A 233 0.12 0.88 12.12
C ILE A 233 0.37 1.14 13.59
N GLN A 234 -0.60 1.69 14.27
CA GLN A 234 -0.48 2.11 15.67
C GLN A 234 -1.69 1.65 16.46
N ASP A 235 -1.43 1.19 17.64
CA ASP A 235 -2.38 0.81 18.66
C ASP A 235 -2.18 1.74 19.86
N GLU A 236 -3.25 2.36 20.35
CA GLU A 236 -3.19 3.30 21.48
C GLU A 236 -3.16 2.57 22.82
N THR A 237 -3.60 1.31 22.85
CA THR A 237 -3.75 0.50 24.07
C THR A 237 -2.57 -0.44 24.28
N ASP A 238 -1.90 -0.86 23.21
CA ASP A 238 -0.82 -1.81 23.19
C ASP A 238 0.54 -1.18 22.89
N GLY A 239 1.43 -1.23 23.86
CA GLY A 239 2.83 -0.87 23.68
C GLY A 239 3.72 -2.10 23.42
N ILE A 240 5.02 -2.00 23.74
CA ILE A 240 5.93 -3.15 23.77
C ILE A 240 5.53 -4.06 24.92
N ARG A 241 5.24 -5.33 24.63
CA ARG A 241 4.71 -6.31 25.58
C ARG A 241 5.73 -7.43 25.87
N ASN A 242 5.88 -7.79 27.15
CA ASN A 242 6.84 -8.82 27.57
C ASN A 242 6.20 -10.21 27.74
N ASP A 243 4.91 -10.33 27.55
CA ASP A 243 4.19 -11.62 27.60
C ASP A 243 4.53 -12.50 26.40
N ASP A 244 4.60 -13.81 26.61
CA ASP A 244 4.76 -14.78 25.51
C ASP A 244 3.48 -14.92 24.68
N ILE A 245 2.31 -14.79 25.32
CA ILE A 245 1.00 -14.83 24.66
C ILE A 245 0.44 -13.41 24.65
N LEU A 246 0.34 -12.84 23.46
CA LEU A 246 -0.26 -11.53 23.23
C LEU A 246 -1.77 -11.70 22.97
N THR A 247 -2.57 -10.83 23.57
CA THR A 247 -4.03 -10.83 23.38
C THR A 247 -4.34 -10.28 22.00
N CYS A 248 -5.17 -10.99 21.24
CA CYS A 248 -5.65 -10.49 19.96
C CYS A 248 -6.79 -9.49 20.18
N ASP A 249 -6.71 -8.34 19.58
CA ASP A 249 -7.80 -7.34 19.53
C ASP A 249 -7.97 -6.73 18.12
N ASN A 250 -8.48 -5.53 17.94
CA ASN A 250 -8.79 -4.99 16.63
C ASN A 250 -8.91 -3.45 16.62
N ASP A 251 -8.20 -2.77 17.52
CA ASP A 251 -8.32 -1.32 17.69
C ASP A 251 -7.18 -0.52 17.05
N GLU A 252 -6.30 -1.17 16.29
CA GLU A 252 -5.21 -0.53 15.56
C GLU A 252 -5.73 0.44 14.49
N LYS A 253 -4.99 1.52 14.30
CA LYS A 253 -5.27 2.57 13.34
C LYS A 253 -4.08 2.84 12.42
N THR A 254 -4.35 3.23 11.19
CA THR A 254 -3.30 3.73 10.31
C THR A 254 -2.85 5.12 10.78
N MET A 255 -1.55 5.29 11.04
CA MET A 255 -0.94 6.52 11.53
C MET A 255 -1.57 7.03 12.85
N GLY A 256 -2.13 6.14 13.65
CA GLY A 256 -2.74 6.42 14.96
C GLY A 256 -4.09 7.15 14.92
N THR A 257 -4.57 7.56 13.74
CA THR A 257 -5.78 8.39 13.64
C THR A 257 -6.79 7.93 12.61
N LEU A 258 -6.38 7.13 11.63
CA LEU A 258 -7.23 6.70 10.53
C LEU A 258 -7.78 5.30 10.81
N GLU A 259 -9.07 5.21 11.01
CA GLU A 259 -9.78 3.92 11.10
C GLU A 259 -9.47 3.05 9.87
N MET A 260 -9.20 1.78 10.11
CA MET A 260 -8.86 0.86 9.02
C MET A 260 -10.11 0.37 8.29
N PRO A 261 -10.14 0.48 6.95
CA PRO A 261 -11.25 -0.06 6.16
C PRO A 261 -11.39 -1.58 6.30
N LEU A 262 -12.64 -2.10 6.23
CA LEU A 262 -12.90 -3.54 6.20
C LEU A 262 -12.32 -4.21 4.94
N ASN A 263 -12.27 -3.50 3.84
CA ASN A 263 -11.74 -4.00 2.58
C ASN A 263 -10.21 -4.04 2.61
N GLN A 264 -9.61 -5.20 2.35
CA GLN A 264 -8.15 -5.42 2.38
C GLN A 264 -7.39 -4.46 1.47
N LEU A 265 -7.84 -4.29 0.22
CA LEU A 265 -7.15 -3.41 -0.73
C LEU A 265 -7.22 -1.95 -0.28
N ALA A 266 -8.36 -1.52 0.27
CA ALA A 266 -8.50 -0.18 0.83
C ALA A 266 -7.56 0.05 2.01
N ARG A 267 -7.36 -0.95 2.90
CA ARG A 267 -6.35 -0.89 3.98
C ARG A 267 -4.94 -0.74 3.43
N LEU A 268 -4.56 -1.60 2.48
CA LEU A 268 -3.24 -1.54 1.84
C LEU A 268 -3.01 -0.20 1.15
N LYS A 269 -4.03 0.32 0.47
CA LYS A 269 -3.97 1.64 -0.17
C LYS A 269 -3.85 2.77 0.86
N GLN A 270 -4.64 2.75 1.93
CA GLN A 270 -4.61 3.77 2.99
C GLN A 270 -3.21 3.91 3.59
N ARG A 271 -2.58 2.79 4.01
CA ARG A 271 -1.21 2.80 4.56
C ARG A 271 -0.17 3.22 3.54
N THR A 272 -0.29 2.77 2.29
CA THR A 272 0.64 3.14 1.22
C THR A 272 0.54 4.62 0.86
N ASP A 273 -0.66 5.20 0.80
CA ASP A 273 -0.87 6.62 0.55
C ASP A 273 -0.26 7.47 1.67
N ALA A 274 -0.42 7.06 2.94
CA ALA A 274 0.18 7.74 4.08
C ALA A 274 1.71 7.74 3.98
N ILE A 275 2.33 6.58 3.68
CA ILE A 275 3.77 6.43 3.48
C ILE A 275 4.25 7.31 2.32
N ASN A 276 3.60 7.25 1.16
CA ASN A 276 4.00 7.98 -0.03
C ASN A 276 3.86 9.51 0.15
N ASN A 277 2.88 9.96 0.90
CA ASN A 277 2.72 11.37 1.26
C ASN A 277 3.91 11.87 2.10
N LEU A 278 4.29 11.14 3.14
CA LEU A 278 5.46 11.45 3.97
C LEU A 278 6.77 11.37 3.16
N TYR A 279 6.93 10.31 2.35
CA TYR A 279 8.07 10.16 1.46
C TYR A 279 8.27 11.38 0.58
N ASN A 280 7.22 11.87 -0.06
CA ASN A 280 7.28 13.03 -0.92
C ASN A 280 7.60 14.32 -0.16
N GLN A 281 7.11 14.46 1.09
CA GLN A 281 7.47 15.61 1.94
C GLN A 281 8.95 15.60 2.29
N TYR A 282 9.51 14.47 2.73
CA TYR A 282 10.92 14.33 3.04
C TYR A 282 11.82 14.49 1.80
N ARG A 283 11.39 14.00 0.63
CA ARG A 283 12.09 14.21 -0.64
C ARG A 283 12.17 15.70 -0.99
N LYS A 284 11.09 16.45 -0.80
CA LYS A 284 11.07 17.91 -1.01
C LYS A 284 12.00 18.64 -0.04
N SER A 285 12.16 18.14 1.17
CA SER A 285 13.10 18.66 2.19
C SER A 285 14.54 18.21 1.98
N GLY A 286 14.84 17.46 0.91
CA GLY A 286 16.20 17.01 0.56
C GLY A 286 16.61 15.67 1.14
N ILE A 287 15.80 15.01 1.97
CA ILE A 287 16.09 13.70 2.53
C ILE A 287 15.78 12.63 1.48
N LYS A 288 16.83 11.91 1.07
CA LYS A 288 16.77 10.90 -0.01
C LYS A 288 16.76 9.47 0.53
N ASP A 289 17.40 9.25 1.68
CA ASP A 289 17.53 7.92 2.29
C ASP A 289 16.28 7.61 3.11
N GLN A 290 15.37 6.86 2.49
CA GLN A 290 14.07 6.54 3.04
C GLN A 290 13.73 5.07 2.75
N THR A 291 13.41 4.32 3.80
CA THR A 291 13.20 2.87 3.70
C THR A 291 11.88 2.47 4.39
N LEU A 292 11.11 1.62 3.73
CA LEU A 292 9.94 0.96 4.30
C LEU A 292 10.30 -0.47 4.70
N ILE A 293 9.93 -0.83 5.93
CA ILE A 293 10.02 -2.19 6.45
C ILE A 293 8.61 -2.69 6.76
N CYS A 294 8.15 -3.70 6.03
CA CYS A 294 6.89 -4.39 6.30
C CYS A 294 7.20 -5.67 7.07
N ILE A 295 6.60 -5.83 8.24
CA ILE A 295 6.85 -6.95 9.17
C ILE A 295 5.60 -7.80 9.26
N HIS A 296 5.71 -9.08 8.95
CA HIS A 296 4.66 -10.09 8.91
C HIS A 296 5.06 -11.37 9.63
N VAL A 297 4.08 -12.24 9.89
CA VAL A 297 4.28 -13.60 10.40
C VAL A 297 3.42 -14.56 9.57
N ASP A 298 4.06 -15.29 8.67
CA ASP A 298 3.42 -16.14 7.67
C ASP A 298 2.59 -17.29 8.26
N SER A 299 1.74 -17.89 7.45
CA SER A 299 0.97 -19.10 7.75
C SER A 299 1.14 -20.12 6.63
N ARG A 300 1.90 -21.17 6.89
CA ARG A 300 2.15 -22.28 5.98
C ARG A 300 1.74 -23.61 6.59
N SER A 301 2.12 -24.71 5.93
CA SER A 301 1.99 -26.03 6.54
C SER A 301 2.70 -26.09 7.90
N GLU A 302 2.09 -26.76 8.89
CA GLU A 302 2.67 -26.92 10.23
C GLU A 302 4.07 -27.56 10.22
N LYS A 303 4.36 -28.40 9.22
CA LYS A 303 5.64 -29.08 9.04
C LYS A 303 6.72 -28.19 8.41
N GLU A 304 6.33 -27.08 7.80
CA GLU A 304 7.22 -26.19 7.09
C GLU A 304 7.81 -25.16 8.05
N ARG A 305 9.09 -25.33 8.41
CA ARG A 305 9.85 -24.34 9.14
C ARG A 305 10.33 -23.27 8.17
N GLN A 306 10.25 -22.01 8.59
CA GLN A 306 10.57 -20.88 7.74
C GLN A 306 11.83 -20.13 8.20
N ASP A 307 12.10 -20.09 9.51
CA ASP A 307 12.99 -19.13 10.14
C ASP A 307 12.59 -17.68 9.79
N VAL A 308 13.23 -17.01 8.82
CA VAL A 308 12.86 -15.66 8.39
C VAL A 308 13.01 -15.54 6.88
N PHE A 309 11.97 -15.06 6.20
CA PHE A 309 12.02 -14.79 4.77
C PHE A 309 12.00 -13.30 4.48
N PHE A 310 12.82 -12.89 3.50
CA PHE A 310 12.97 -11.52 3.07
C PHE A 310 12.52 -11.40 1.61
N TYR A 311 11.56 -10.51 1.37
CA TYR A 311 11.02 -10.28 0.03
C TYR A 311 11.30 -8.85 -0.43
N HIS A 312 11.53 -8.71 -1.72
CA HIS A 312 11.67 -7.44 -2.40
C HIS A 312 10.85 -7.43 -3.71
N PHE A 313 10.58 -6.25 -4.23
CA PHE A 313 9.99 -6.14 -5.57
C PHE A 313 11.01 -6.53 -6.65
N GLU A 314 10.57 -7.23 -7.69
CA GLU A 314 11.43 -7.79 -8.75
C GLU A 314 12.36 -6.74 -9.35
N ASN A 315 11.86 -5.56 -9.67
CA ASN A 315 12.60 -4.47 -10.29
C ASN A 315 13.35 -3.56 -9.31
N SER A 316 13.36 -3.87 -8.01
CA SER A 316 14.02 -3.08 -6.98
C SER A 316 15.43 -3.60 -6.69
N THR A 317 16.45 -3.03 -7.33
CA THR A 317 17.86 -3.35 -7.03
C THR A 317 18.24 -3.00 -5.59
N SER A 318 17.77 -1.86 -5.08
CA SER A 318 18.00 -1.43 -3.68
C SER A 318 17.30 -2.37 -2.69
N GLY A 319 16.04 -2.75 -2.96
CA GLY A 319 15.32 -3.71 -2.14
C GLY A 319 15.99 -5.08 -2.11
N LYS A 320 16.47 -5.57 -3.26
CA LYS A 320 17.24 -6.82 -3.34
C LYS A 320 18.53 -6.75 -2.51
N LYS A 321 19.29 -5.66 -2.64
CA LYS A 321 20.51 -5.46 -1.85
C LYS A 321 20.20 -5.49 -0.36
N LEU A 322 19.18 -4.75 0.08
CA LEU A 322 18.76 -4.69 1.48
C LEU A 322 18.33 -6.07 2.00
N ALA A 323 17.49 -6.79 1.25
CA ALA A 323 17.06 -8.15 1.60
C ALA A 323 18.23 -9.12 1.75
N THR A 324 19.23 -9.04 0.84
CA THR A 324 20.44 -9.87 0.89
C THR A 324 21.30 -9.54 2.10
N THR A 325 21.52 -8.25 2.39
CA THR A 325 22.25 -7.80 3.60
C THR A 325 21.56 -8.31 4.85
N MET A 326 20.24 -8.20 4.93
CA MET A 326 19.45 -8.67 6.05
C MET A 326 19.57 -10.17 6.26
N GLN A 327 19.43 -10.96 5.18
CA GLN A 327 19.60 -12.41 5.22
C GLN A 327 20.99 -12.82 5.71
N GLN A 328 22.05 -12.12 5.30
CA GLN A 328 23.41 -12.37 5.76
C GLN A 328 23.57 -12.13 7.27
N VAL A 329 23.04 -11.00 7.78
CA VAL A 329 23.04 -10.71 9.22
C VAL A 329 22.34 -11.81 10.00
N PHE A 330 21.15 -12.23 9.56
CA PHE A 330 20.41 -13.29 10.23
C PHE A 330 21.17 -14.63 10.18
N ALA A 331 21.76 -14.99 9.06
CA ALA A 331 22.58 -16.22 8.94
C ALA A 331 23.78 -16.20 9.92
N GLU A 332 24.48 -15.06 10.04
CA GLU A 332 25.58 -14.89 11.00
C GLU A 332 25.11 -15.04 12.47
N LYS A 333 23.94 -14.42 12.80
CA LYS A 333 23.35 -14.53 14.14
C LYS A 333 22.89 -15.96 14.44
N TYR A 334 22.27 -16.64 13.49
CA TYR A 334 21.88 -18.04 13.67
C TYR A 334 23.08 -18.94 13.87
N ALA A 335 24.13 -18.80 13.07
CA ALA A 335 25.37 -19.57 13.25
C ALA A 335 26.00 -19.37 14.65
N ARG A 336 25.92 -18.13 15.19
CA ARG A 336 26.46 -17.79 16.52
C ARG A 336 25.60 -18.33 17.66
N TYR A 337 24.27 -18.15 17.59
CA TYR A 337 23.37 -18.44 18.72
C TYR A 337 22.69 -19.80 18.63
N ARG A 338 22.79 -20.48 17.50
CA ARG A 338 22.26 -21.83 17.26
C ARG A 338 23.30 -22.69 16.52
N PRO A 339 24.51 -22.92 17.08
CA PRO A 339 25.58 -23.63 16.39
C PRO A 339 25.10 -25.04 16.00
N GLY A 340 25.35 -25.43 14.75
CA GLY A 340 24.92 -26.71 14.19
C GLY A 340 23.48 -26.78 13.68
N ALA A 341 22.67 -25.72 13.87
CA ALA A 341 21.35 -25.63 13.28
C ALA A 341 21.43 -24.99 11.87
N HIS A 342 20.73 -25.58 10.90
CA HIS A 342 20.61 -24.98 9.57
C HIS A 342 19.68 -23.75 9.61
N PHE A 343 20.06 -22.69 8.90
CA PHE A 343 19.23 -21.50 8.71
C PHE A 343 18.43 -21.65 7.43
N GLU A 344 17.10 -21.74 7.54
CA GLU A 344 16.17 -21.91 6.40
C GLU A 344 15.78 -20.59 5.74
N GLY A 345 16.22 -19.46 6.29
CA GLY A 345 15.86 -18.13 5.81
C GLY A 345 16.32 -17.84 4.39
N SER A 346 15.48 -17.21 3.61
CA SER A 346 15.70 -16.97 2.18
C SER A 346 15.40 -15.54 1.75
N VAL A 347 15.95 -15.18 0.56
CA VAL A 347 15.62 -13.96 -0.16
C VAL A 347 14.93 -14.33 -1.47
N SER A 348 13.80 -13.72 -1.75
CA SER A 348 13.14 -13.88 -3.05
C SER A 348 12.37 -12.63 -3.47
N CYS A 349 12.06 -12.51 -4.76
CA CYS A 349 11.19 -11.45 -5.26
C CYS A 349 9.73 -11.87 -5.18
N ARG A 350 8.86 -10.93 -4.79
CA ARG A 350 7.40 -11.11 -4.81
C ARG A 350 6.71 -9.85 -5.29
N ASN A 351 5.67 -10.03 -6.10
CA ASN A 351 4.83 -8.93 -6.59
C ASN A 351 3.71 -8.62 -5.59
N LEU A 352 4.08 -8.38 -4.33
CA LEU A 352 3.13 -7.96 -3.30
C LEU A 352 2.80 -6.47 -3.46
N TYR A 353 1.58 -6.08 -3.06
CA TYR A 353 1.14 -4.68 -3.09
C TYR A 353 2.12 -3.79 -2.29
N GLU A 354 2.46 -4.19 -1.08
CA GLU A 354 3.35 -3.47 -0.16
C GLU A 354 4.81 -3.43 -0.61
N CYS A 355 5.24 -4.31 -1.53
CA CYS A 355 6.56 -4.24 -2.15
C CYS A 355 6.60 -3.33 -3.38
N ARG A 356 5.47 -3.23 -4.11
CA ARG A 356 5.43 -2.63 -5.44
C ARG A 356 4.99 -1.17 -5.44
N ILE A 357 3.99 -0.81 -4.62
CA ILE A 357 3.33 0.49 -4.71
C ILE A 357 4.01 1.58 -3.87
N PRO A 358 4.58 1.30 -2.67
CA PRO A 358 5.32 2.31 -1.94
C PRO A 358 6.51 2.87 -2.72
N GLN A 359 6.78 4.16 -2.56
CA GLN A 359 7.89 4.84 -3.24
C GLN A 359 9.26 4.66 -2.56
N PRO A 360 9.37 4.55 -1.20
CA PRO A 360 10.64 4.26 -0.56
C PRO A 360 11.17 2.86 -0.94
N THR A 361 12.48 2.64 -0.76
CA THR A 361 13.04 1.29 -0.83
C THR A 361 12.32 0.41 0.17
N THR A 362 11.76 -0.72 -0.30
CA THR A 362 10.93 -1.59 0.55
C THR A 362 11.59 -2.94 0.79
N LEU A 363 11.57 -3.37 2.04
CA LEU A 363 11.86 -4.72 2.50
C LEU A 363 10.60 -5.29 3.17
N TYR A 364 10.13 -6.42 2.69
CA TYR A 364 9.03 -7.17 3.29
C TYR A 364 9.58 -8.41 3.97
N ILE A 365 9.15 -8.67 5.20
CA ILE A 365 9.73 -9.69 6.06
C ILE A 365 8.64 -10.60 6.60
N GLU A 366 8.85 -11.90 6.49
CA GLU A 366 8.08 -12.92 7.19
C GLU A 366 8.94 -13.49 8.31
N LEU A 367 8.64 -13.15 9.56
CA LEU A 367 9.48 -13.47 10.70
C LEU A 367 9.44 -14.94 11.12
N ALA A 368 8.36 -15.64 10.79
CA ALA A 368 8.09 -17.01 11.24
C ALA A 368 6.91 -17.62 10.48
N ASN A 369 6.77 -18.93 10.51
CA ASN A 369 5.50 -19.61 10.21
C ASN A 369 4.74 -19.82 11.52
N ILE A 370 3.66 -19.08 11.75
CA ILE A 370 2.88 -19.09 13.00
C ILE A 370 2.31 -20.49 13.34
N ARG A 371 2.16 -21.37 12.35
CA ARG A 371 1.69 -22.75 12.54
C ARG A 371 2.81 -23.72 12.91
N ASN A 372 4.08 -23.39 12.62
CA ASN A 372 5.18 -24.28 12.91
C ASN A 372 5.65 -24.12 14.37
N GLU A 373 5.76 -25.21 15.12
CA GLU A 373 6.16 -25.18 16.54
C GLU A 373 7.56 -24.58 16.78
N ASN A 374 8.52 -24.87 15.91
CA ASN A 374 9.87 -24.35 16.06
C ASN A 374 9.95 -22.84 15.76
N ASP A 375 9.15 -22.37 14.81
CA ASP A 375 9.06 -20.94 14.52
C ASP A 375 8.32 -20.19 15.63
N ARG A 376 7.25 -20.78 16.21
CA ARG A 376 6.59 -20.22 17.39
C ARG A 376 7.54 -20.06 18.58
N LYS A 377 8.41 -21.03 18.86
CA LYS A 377 9.45 -20.91 19.90
C LYS A 377 10.38 -19.73 19.71
N ARG A 378 10.44 -19.17 18.49
CA ARG A 378 11.25 -17.98 18.17
C ARG A 378 10.46 -16.66 18.28
N ILE A 379 9.16 -16.68 17.98
CA ILE A 379 8.38 -15.44 17.93
C ILE A 379 7.59 -15.18 19.22
N LEU A 380 7.20 -16.22 19.97
CA LEU A 380 6.42 -16.04 21.19
C LEU A 380 7.23 -15.38 22.33
N PRO A 381 8.45 -15.81 22.69
CA PRO A 381 9.18 -15.19 23.79
C PRO A 381 9.58 -13.74 23.47
N SER A 382 9.29 -12.81 24.39
CA SER A 382 9.60 -11.39 24.22
C SER A 382 11.08 -11.12 24.00
N THR A 383 11.96 -11.87 24.67
CA THR A 383 13.42 -11.80 24.49
C THR A 383 13.85 -12.13 23.07
N ASN A 384 13.15 -13.06 22.42
CA ASN A 384 13.40 -13.41 21.02
C ASN A 384 12.88 -12.34 20.07
N ARG A 385 11.70 -11.75 20.35
CA ARG A 385 11.19 -10.60 19.58
C ARG A 385 12.14 -9.41 19.65
N GLN A 386 12.71 -9.14 20.85
CA GLN A 386 13.76 -8.13 20.99
C GLN A 386 15.02 -8.49 20.19
N ALA A 387 15.45 -9.75 20.21
CA ALA A 387 16.61 -10.18 19.42
C ALA A 387 16.37 -10.02 17.91
N LEU A 388 15.18 -10.37 17.41
CA LEU A 388 14.79 -10.13 16.01
C LEU A 388 14.86 -8.65 15.65
N ALA A 389 14.30 -7.77 16.47
CA ALA A 389 14.37 -6.31 16.27
C ALA A 389 15.82 -5.79 16.29
N ASN A 390 16.67 -6.29 17.19
CA ASN A 390 18.08 -5.91 17.24
C ASN A 390 18.83 -6.31 15.96
N TRP A 391 18.57 -7.51 15.42
CA TRP A 391 19.22 -7.99 14.20
C TRP A 391 18.72 -7.25 12.96
N LEU A 392 17.42 -6.90 12.92
CA LEU A 392 16.88 -6.04 11.88
C LEU A 392 17.53 -4.65 11.90
N CYS A 393 17.65 -4.03 13.08
CA CYS A 393 18.32 -2.75 13.23
C CYS A 393 19.78 -2.81 12.76
N GLU A 394 20.54 -3.84 13.18
CA GLU A 394 21.92 -4.05 12.72
C GLU A 394 22.03 -4.17 11.19
N GLY A 395 21.09 -4.88 10.57
CA GLY A 395 21.06 -5.01 9.11
C GLY A 395 20.73 -3.69 8.40
N LEU A 396 19.93 -2.81 9.01
CA LEU A 396 19.61 -1.48 8.48
C LEU A 396 20.73 -0.45 8.66
N MET A 397 21.68 -0.73 9.56
CA MET A 397 22.87 0.09 9.78
C MET A 397 24.02 -0.24 8.82
N LYS A 398 24.02 -1.43 8.17
CA LYS A 398 24.99 -1.86 7.16
C LYS A 398 24.69 -1.27 5.78
#